data_5fceef40b91a7caf00a1cd96cd8c3992
#
_entry.id   5fceef40b91a7caf00a1cd96cd8c3992
#
_cell.length_a   1.000
_cell.length_b   1.000
_cell.length_c   1.000
_cell.angle_alpha   90.00
_cell.angle_beta   90.00
_cell.angle_gamma   90.00
#
_symmetry.space_group_name_H-M   'P 1'
#
loop_
_entity.id
_entity.type
_entity.pdbx_description
1 polymer ?
#
loop_
_entity_poly.entity_id
_entity_poly.type
_entity_poly.pdbx_seq_one_letter_code
_entity_poly.pdbx_strand_id
1 'polypeptide(L)'
;MSMSMFSSVAKRSFQSTSRATRTLATAASSSDKPAQLKTFQIYRWNPDQPAEKPHLQSYQIDMAKCGPMVLDAILKIKNELDPTLTFRRSCREGICGSCAMNIDGVNTLACLKRIEKDSKDMKIYPLPHSQFLKPGACARSVYIIKDLVPDMTQFYKQYKAIEPFLQAEKPADGKEHLQSREDRKKLDGMYECILCACCSTSCPSYWWNQDAGYLGPAVLMQAYRWIADSRDQMTSKRLEKLQNPFSLYRCHTIFNCTKTCPKGLNPAKAIAALKQEMSTA
;
A
#
# COMPACT_ATOMS: atom_id res chain seq x y z
N MET A 1 58.13 -24.57 50.85
CA MET A 1 59.09 -24.10 49.85
C MET A 1 58.35 -23.10 48.98
N SER A 2 58.36 -21.84 49.29
CA SER A 2 59.24 -20.70 49.10
C SER A 2 59.60 -20.46 47.64
N MET A 3 59.15 -19.35 47.11
CA MET A 3 59.80 -18.22 46.39
C MET A 3 58.82 -17.58 45.48
N SER A 4 58.19 -16.43 45.70
CA SER A 4 58.66 -15.03 45.65
C SER A 4 59.49 -14.69 44.41
N MET A 5 58.91 -13.88 43.50
CA MET A 5 59.66 -12.86 42.74
C MET A 5 58.68 -11.82 42.19
N PHE A 6 58.63 -10.71 42.77
CA PHE A 6 59.08 -9.34 42.45
C PHE A 6 58.45 -8.71 41.18
N SER A 7 57.69 -7.76 41.46
CA SER A 7 57.17 -6.55 40.82
C SER A 7 58.24 -5.77 40.02
N SER A 8 57.83 -5.27 38.87
CA SER A 8 58.45 -4.08 38.29
C SER A 8 57.34 -3.19 37.67
N VAL A 9 57.00 -2.16 38.43
CA VAL A 9 56.06 -1.09 38.02
C VAL A 9 56.86 -0.08 37.19
N ALA A 10 56.61 -0.04 35.89
CA ALA A 10 57.12 1.02 35.04
C ALA A 10 56.15 2.22 35.09
N LYS A 11 56.57 3.31 35.70
CA LYS A 11 55.92 4.63 35.64
C LYS A 11 56.00 5.18 34.27
N ARG A 12 54.84 5.22 33.54
CA ARG A 12 54.69 6.02 32.32
C ARG A 12 54.21 7.41 32.69
N SER A 13 55.04 8.40 32.40
CA SER A 13 54.74 9.81 32.47
C SER A 13 53.64 10.18 31.49
N PHE A 14 52.57 10.76 32.00
CA PHE A 14 51.51 11.36 31.19
C PHE A 14 52.02 12.69 30.62
N GLN A 15 52.28 12.72 29.31
CA GLN A 15 52.44 13.98 28.58
C GLN A 15 51.05 14.50 28.22
N SER A 16 50.73 15.65 28.76
CA SER A 16 49.55 16.45 28.45
C SER A 16 49.63 16.96 27.00
N THR A 17 48.89 16.33 26.11
CA THR A 17 48.65 16.87 24.78
C THR A 17 47.50 17.86 24.84
N SER A 18 47.79 19.12 24.65
CA SER A 18 46.82 20.20 24.48
C SER A 18 45.87 19.89 23.33
N ARG A 19 44.58 19.70 23.64
CA ARG A 19 43.50 19.47 22.72
C ARG A 19 43.18 20.79 22.04
N ALA A 20 43.62 20.94 20.77
CA ALA A 20 43.19 22.06 19.91
C ALA A 20 41.67 21.91 19.66
N THR A 21 40.88 22.82 20.21
CA THR A 21 39.47 22.97 19.95
C THR A 21 39.29 23.44 18.50
N ARG A 22 38.97 22.49 17.63
CA ARG A 22 38.55 22.78 16.27
C ARG A 22 37.12 23.36 16.33
N THR A 23 37.01 24.68 16.25
CA THR A 23 35.76 25.38 16.07
C THR A 23 35.24 24.98 14.70
N LEU A 24 34.17 24.14 14.64
CA LEU A 24 33.39 23.89 13.43
C LEU A 24 32.62 25.18 13.13
N ALA A 25 33.15 25.97 12.23
CA ALA A 25 32.39 27.02 11.59
C ALA A 25 31.28 26.37 10.78
N THR A 26 30.05 26.39 11.29
CA THR A 26 28.84 26.13 10.55
C THR A 26 28.68 27.25 9.52
N ALA A 27 29.16 26.99 8.30
CA ALA A 27 28.82 27.82 7.15
C ALA A 27 27.31 27.64 6.87
N ALA A 28 26.51 28.56 7.37
CA ALA A 28 25.14 28.75 6.92
C ALA A 28 25.20 29.28 5.49
N SER A 29 25.20 28.41 4.49
CA SER A 29 24.92 28.78 3.12
C SER A 29 23.42 28.99 2.97
N SER A 30 22.95 30.20 3.22
CA SER A 30 21.64 30.67 2.77
C SER A 30 21.71 30.77 1.23
N SER A 31 21.34 29.69 0.53
CA SER A 31 21.05 29.81 -0.90
C SER A 31 19.67 30.46 -1.00
N ASP A 32 19.64 31.75 -1.27
CA ASP A 32 18.46 32.55 -1.65
C ASP A 32 17.98 32.12 -3.06
N LYS A 33 17.55 30.88 -3.18
CA LYS A 33 16.72 30.48 -4.32
C LYS A 33 15.29 30.86 -4.00
N PRO A 34 14.56 31.52 -4.93
CA PRO A 34 13.17 31.86 -4.70
C PRO A 34 12.39 30.60 -4.31
N ALA A 35 11.56 30.72 -3.26
CA ALA A 35 10.74 29.61 -2.78
C ALA A 35 9.85 29.09 -3.90
N GLN A 36 10.00 27.84 -4.27
CA GLN A 36 9.15 27.18 -5.25
C GLN A 36 7.93 26.61 -4.55
N LEU A 37 6.90 27.43 -4.36
CA LEU A 37 5.67 27.04 -3.68
C LEU A 37 4.81 26.15 -4.58
N LYS A 38 4.33 25.02 -4.03
CA LYS A 38 3.35 24.11 -4.64
C LYS A 38 2.16 23.96 -3.69
N THR A 39 0.94 24.04 -4.25
CA THR A 39 -0.29 23.87 -3.49
C THR A 39 -0.75 22.41 -3.53
N PHE A 40 -1.07 21.86 -2.36
CA PHE A 40 -1.68 20.56 -2.18
C PHE A 40 -3.08 20.75 -1.61
N GLN A 41 -4.09 20.27 -2.32
CA GLN A 41 -5.48 20.23 -1.89
C GLN A 41 -5.79 18.85 -1.34
N ILE A 42 -5.92 18.74 -0.03
CA ILE A 42 -6.11 17.47 0.67
C ILE A 42 -7.53 17.36 1.18
N TYR A 43 -8.15 16.22 0.90
CA TYR A 43 -9.45 15.87 1.45
C TYR A 43 -9.41 15.77 2.97
N ARG A 44 -10.33 16.47 3.65
CA ARG A 44 -10.47 16.47 5.09
C ARG A 44 -11.88 16.07 5.48
N TRP A 45 -11.97 15.19 6.46
CA TRP A 45 -13.19 14.82 7.12
C TRP A 45 -12.89 14.25 8.50
N ASN A 46 -13.67 14.68 9.51
CA ASN A 46 -13.53 14.25 10.90
C ASN A 46 -14.81 13.55 11.37
N PRO A 47 -14.75 12.28 11.81
CA PRO A 47 -15.92 11.56 12.34
C PRO A 47 -16.47 12.15 13.64
N ASP A 48 -15.64 12.86 14.43
CA ASP A 48 -16.03 13.50 15.69
C ASP A 48 -16.93 14.72 15.44
N GLN A 49 -16.99 15.24 14.23
CA GLN A 49 -17.77 16.39 13.79
C GLN A 49 -18.63 16.04 12.57
N PRO A 50 -19.60 15.13 12.70
CA PRO A 50 -20.37 14.60 11.58
C PRO A 50 -21.28 15.65 10.90
N ALA A 51 -21.53 16.80 11.54
CA ALA A 51 -22.26 17.92 10.95
C ALA A 51 -21.44 18.68 9.91
N GLU A 52 -20.12 18.63 9.99
CA GLU A 52 -19.24 19.25 9.01
C GLU A 52 -19.14 18.40 7.76
N LYS A 53 -19.41 19.04 6.62
CA LYS A 53 -19.25 18.36 5.32
C LYS A 53 -17.76 18.21 4.99
N PRO A 54 -17.38 17.11 4.32
CA PRO A 54 -16.02 16.99 3.82
C PRO A 54 -15.66 18.14 2.90
N HIS A 55 -14.41 18.55 2.97
CA HIS A 55 -13.89 19.65 2.18
C HIS A 55 -12.45 19.38 1.73
N LEU A 56 -11.99 20.16 0.76
CA LEU A 56 -10.57 20.19 0.39
C LEU A 56 -9.90 21.34 1.14
N GLN A 57 -8.86 21.01 1.89
CA GLN A 57 -8.00 21.98 2.55
C GLN A 57 -6.72 22.17 1.74
N SER A 58 -6.39 23.44 1.47
CA SER A 58 -5.18 23.78 0.70
C SER A 58 -4.00 24.04 1.62
N TYR A 59 -2.85 23.44 1.26
CA TYR A 59 -1.57 23.63 1.94
C TYR A 59 -0.52 24.03 0.93
N GLN A 60 0.27 25.06 1.24
CA GLN A 60 1.40 25.50 0.42
C GLN A 60 2.70 24.98 1.00
N ILE A 61 3.51 24.35 0.18
CA ILE A 61 4.80 23.78 0.56
C ILE A 61 5.90 24.32 -0.35
N ASP A 62 7.01 24.73 0.26
CA ASP A 62 8.23 25.03 -0.44
C ASP A 62 8.91 23.75 -0.90
N MET A 63 8.92 23.52 -2.21
CA MET A 63 9.50 22.33 -2.84
C MET A 63 11.01 22.25 -2.72
N ALA A 64 11.70 23.38 -2.43
CA ALA A 64 13.14 23.37 -2.16
C ALA A 64 13.49 22.68 -0.84
N LYS A 65 12.50 22.61 0.09
CA LYS A 65 12.64 22.01 1.42
C LYS A 65 11.80 20.74 1.60
N CYS A 66 11.35 20.15 0.49
CA CYS A 66 10.51 18.96 0.49
C CYS A 66 11.16 17.85 -0.38
N GLY A 67 10.97 16.59 0.01
CA GLY A 67 11.36 15.47 -0.84
C GLY A 67 10.52 15.36 -2.13
N PRO A 68 10.94 14.54 -3.10
CA PRO A 68 10.34 14.51 -4.43
C PRO A 68 9.02 13.75 -4.53
N MET A 69 8.63 13.02 -3.49
CA MET A 69 7.44 12.16 -3.50
C MET A 69 6.25 12.82 -2.80
N VAL A 70 5.04 12.50 -3.24
CA VAL A 70 3.81 13.01 -2.62
C VAL A 70 3.75 12.65 -1.13
N LEU A 71 4.23 11.48 -0.74
CA LEU A 71 4.30 11.10 0.68
C LEU A 71 5.16 12.06 1.50
N ASP A 72 6.27 12.58 0.93
CA ASP A 72 7.15 13.52 1.62
C ASP A 72 6.40 14.84 1.93
N ALA A 73 5.62 15.32 0.95
CA ALA A 73 4.79 16.51 1.14
C ALA A 73 3.72 16.29 2.23
N ILE A 74 3.02 15.16 2.21
CA ILE A 74 1.99 14.83 3.21
C ILE A 74 2.61 14.72 4.61
N LEU A 75 3.80 14.11 4.73
CA LEU A 75 4.54 14.04 5.99
C LEU A 75 4.96 15.42 6.49
N LYS A 76 5.43 16.29 5.60
CA LYS A 76 5.80 17.66 5.91
C LYS A 76 4.59 18.47 6.38
N ILE A 77 3.43 18.35 5.70
CA ILE A 77 2.18 18.98 6.13
C ILE A 77 1.84 18.52 7.55
N LYS A 78 1.82 17.21 7.81
CA LYS A 78 1.46 16.68 9.13
C LYS A 78 2.42 17.15 10.24
N ASN A 79 3.71 17.22 9.95
CA ASN A 79 4.71 17.51 10.98
C ASN A 79 4.87 19.00 11.26
N GLU A 80 4.67 19.88 10.24
CA GLU A 80 5.00 21.29 10.33
C GLU A 80 3.78 22.20 10.26
N LEU A 81 2.70 21.81 9.56
CA LEU A 81 1.55 22.68 9.28
C LEU A 81 0.28 22.24 10.00
N ASP A 82 -0.05 20.95 9.93
CA ASP A 82 -1.32 20.42 10.45
C ASP A 82 -1.17 19.02 11.04
N PRO A 83 -0.93 18.89 12.33
CA PRO A 83 -0.76 17.61 13.00
C PRO A 83 -2.03 16.76 13.04
N THR A 84 -3.20 17.33 12.75
CA THR A 84 -4.50 16.63 12.75
C THR A 84 -4.71 15.76 11.51
N LEU A 85 -3.97 16.02 10.41
CA LEU A 85 -4.07 15.27 9.16
C LEU A 85 -3.81 13.77 9.38
N THR A 86 -4.74 12.93 8.96
CA THR A 86 -4.68 11.48 9.20
C THR A 86 -4.50 10.71 7.89
N PHE A 87 -3.48 9.84 7.84
CA PHE A 87 -3.19 8.95 6.72
C PHE A 87 -2.38 7.74 7.18
N ARG A 88 -2.35 6.68 6.37
CA ARG A 88 -1.53 5.50 6.61
C ARG A 88 -0.23 5.56 5.83
N ARG A 89 0.86 5.12 6.44
CA ARG A 89 2.16 4.98 5.78
C ARG A 89 3.01 3.96 6.54
N SER A 90 4.00 3.35 5.85
CA SER A 90 4.97 2.46 6.49
C SER A 90 6.27 2.42 5.69
N CYS A 91 6.40 1.57 4.66
CA CYS A 91 7.66 1.20 4.01
C CYS A 91 8.35 2.33 3.22
N ARG A 92 7.63 3.30 2.65
CA ARG A 92 8.10 4.37 1.75
C ARG A 92 8.68 3.91 0.40
N GLU A 93 8.61 2.62 0.08
CA GLU A 93 9.23 2.00 -1.11
C GLU A 93 8.25 1.16 -1.95
N GLY A 94 6.94 1.35 -1.74
CA GLY A 94 5.92 0.69 -2.56
C GLY A 94 5.71 -0.80 -2.26
N ILE A 95 6.01 -1.28 -1.05
CA ILE A 95 5.91 -2.69 -0.68
C ILE A 95 4.70 -2.98 0.24
N CYS A 96 4.37 -2.07 1.16
CA CYS A 96 3.32 -2.34 2.16
C CYS A 96 1.90 -1.98 1.72
N GLY A 97 1.71 -1.19 0.65
CA GLY A 97 0.41 -0.74 0.18
C GLY A 97 -0.31 0.29 1.07
N SER A 98 0.21 0.61 2.26
CA SER A 98 -0.49 1.42 3.27
C SER A 98 -0.81 2.84 2.82
N CYS A 99 0.03 3.47 1.99
CA CYS A 99 -0.16 4.84 1.51
C CYS A 99 -0.96 4.92 0.19
N ALA A 100 -1.81 3.93 -0.08
CA ALA A 100 -2.69 3.95 -1.23
C ALA A 100 -3.75 5.05 -1.09
N MET A 101 -3.84 5.92 -2.09
CA MET A 101 -4.80 7.02 -2.15
C MET A 101 -5.03 7.44 -3.59
N ASN A 102 -6.01 8.31 -3.82
CA ASN A 102 -6.26 8.88 -5.14
C ASN A 102 -5.52 10.21 -5.25
N ILE A 103 -4.60 10.30 -6.19
CA ILE A 103 -3.79 11.50 -6.45
C ILE A 103 -4.10 11.97 -7.87
N ASP A 104 -4.65 13.16 -7.99
CA ASP A 104 -5.07 13.77 -9.27
C ASP A 104 -5.95 12.83 -10.12
N GLY A 105 -6.89 12.14 -9.47
CA GLY A 105 -7.83 11.22 -10.14
C GLY A 105 -7.30 9.80 -10.36
N VAL A 106 -6.04 9.50 -10.04
CA VAL A 106 -5.43 8.18 -10.22
C VAL A 106 -5.16 7.52 -8.87
N ASN A 107 -5.62 6.27 -8.70
CA ASN A 107 -5.30 5.49 -7.51
C ASN A 107 -3.86 5.00 -7.59
N THR A 108 -3.05 5.38 -6.63
CA THR A 108 -1.63 5.01 -6.58
C THR A 108 -1.09 5.07 -5.15
N LEU A 109 0.20 4.78 -4.99
CA LEU A 109 0.88 4.89 -3.70
C LEU A 109 1.58 6.25 -3.60
N ALA A 110 1.30 6.99 -2.53
CA ALA A 110 1.92 8.31 -2.30
C ALA A 110 3.45 8.25 -2.21
N CYS A 111 4.02 7.12 -1.79
CA CYS A 111 5.46 6.93 -1.72
C CYS A 111 6.13 6.68 -3.09
N LEU A 112 5.37 6.36 -4.14
CA LEU A 112 5.87 6.14 -5.49
C LEU A 112 5.51 7.27 -6.48
N LYS A 113 4.44 8.03 -6.19
CA LYS A 113 4.04 9.16 -7.04
C LYS A 113 4.99 10.33 -6.81
N ARG A 114 5.70 10.74 -7.85
CA ARG A 114 6.52 11.95 -7.85
C ARG A 114 5.63 13.19 -7.89
N ILE A 115 6.09 14.25 -7.23
CA ILE A 115 5.48 15.56 -7.33
C ILE A 115 5.88 16.18 -8.67
N GLU A 116 4.90 16.53 -9.48
CA GLU A 116 5.11 17.19 -10.76
C GLU A 116 5.50 18.65 -10.52
N LYS A 117 6.49 19.13 -11.31
CA LYS A 117 7.01 20.52 -11.18
C LYS A 117 6.15 21.57 -11.89
N ASP A 118 4.97 21.17 -12.33
CA ASP A 118 4.00 22.09 -12.91
C ASP A 118 3.41 23.06 -11.87
N SER A 119 2.73 24.12 -12.34
CA SER A 119 2.06 25.10 -11.48
C SER A 119 0.67 24.67 -10.99
N LYS A 120 0.19 23.48 -11.37
CA LYS A 120 -1.14 23.00 -11.03
C LYS A 120 -1.20 22.53 -9.57
N ASP A 121 -2.31 22.82 -8.92
CA ASP A 121 -2.61 22.30 -7.60
C ASP A 121 -2.74 20.76 -7.67
N MET A 122 -2.14 20.07 -6.72
CA MET A 122 -2.23 18.61 -6.61
C MET A 122 -3.37 18.23 -5.67
N LYS A 123 -4.34 17.45 -6.16
CA LYS A 123 -5.51 17.02 -5.39
C LYS A 123 -5.31 15.62 -4.83
N ILE A 124 -5.49 15.47 -3.52
CA ILE A 124 -5.30 14.20 -2.81
C ILE A 124 -6.58 13.81 -2.09
N TYR A 125 -7.12 12.67 -2.47
CA TYR A 125 -8.32 12.08 -1.87
C TYR A 125 -7.99 10.69 -1.29
N PRO A 126 -8.81 10.17 -0.38
CA PRO A 126 -8.77 8.74 -0.06
C PRO A 126 -9.10 7.91 -1.29
N LEU A 127 -8.90 6.59 -1.22
CA LEU A 127 -9.31 5.70 -2.30
C LEU A 127 -10.80 5.91 -2.63
N PRO A 128 -11.19 6.01 -3.93
CA PRO A 128 -12.52 6.42 -4.34
C PRO A 128 -13.61 5.42 -3.93
N HIS A 129 -14.85 5.91 -3.93
CA HIS A 129 -16.04 5.22 -3.42
C HIS A 129 -15.98 4.84 -1.94
N SER A 130 -15.14 5.55 -1.19
CA SER A 130 -15.22 5.66 0.25
C SER A 130 -16.33 6.66 0.58
N GLN A 131 -17.57 6.19 0.79
CA GLN A 131 -18.69 7.09 1.06
C GLN A 131 -18.90 7.31 2.56
N PHE A 132 -19.50 8.48 2.86
CA PHE A 132 -19.96 8.79 4.21
C PHE A 132 -21.15 7.93 4.57
N LEU A 133 -21.19 7.48 5.81
CA LEU A 133 -22.43 7.06 6.44
C LEU A 133 -23.35 8.27 6.55
N LYS A 134 -24.34 8.40 5.67
CA LYS A 134 -25.57 9.08 6.07
C LYS A 134 -26.27 8.17 7.09
N PRO A 135 -26.75 8.69 8.23
CA PRO A 135 -27.59 7.90 9.11
C PRO A 135 -28.76 7.33 8.30
N GLY A 136 -28.89 5.99 8.26
CA GLY A 136 -29.92 5.29 7.47
C GLY A 136 -29.54 4.92 6.02
N ALA A 137 -28.36 5.21 5.52
CA ALA A 137 -27.89 4.72 4.23
C ALA A 137 -27.38 3.28 4.32
N CYS A 138 -27.85 2.43 3.42
CA CYS A 138 -27.41 1.04 3.29
C CYS A 138 -25.89 0.96 3.13
N ALA A 139 -25.25 0.03 3.85
CA ALA A 139 -23.81 -0.13 4.06
C ALA A 139 -23.06 -0.60 2.79
N ARG A 140 -22.98 0.20 1.73
CA ARG A 140 -22.60 -0.25 0.36
C ARG A 140 -21.25 0.21 -0.19
N SER A 141 -20.34 0.78 0.61
CA SER A 141 -19.07 1.26 0.04
C SER A 141 -17.94 1.27 1.07
N VAL A 142 -16.71 1.36 0.60
CA VAL A 142 -15.54 1.53 1.46
C VAL A 142 -15.71 2.84 2.24
N TYR A 143 -15.81 2.76 3.56
CA TYR A 143 -15.99 3.92 4.43
C TYR A 143 -14.68 4.68 4.63
N ILE A 144 -14.77 5.98 4.83
CA ILE A 144 -13.65 6.78 5.33
C ILE A 144 -13.73 6.79 6.87
N ILE A 145 -12.65 6.36 7.51
CA ILE A 145 -12.50 6.42 8.95
C ILE A 145 -12.20 7.85 9.39
N LYS A 146 -11.22 8.49 8.73
CA LYS A 146 -10.86 9.89 8.91
C LYS A 146 -9.95 10.33 7.76
N ASP A 147 -10.14 11.52 7.22
CA ASP A 147 -9.32 12.14 6.16
C ASP A 147 -8.98 11.19 5.01
N LEU A 148 -7.73 10.75 4.91
CA LEU A 148 -7.22 9.86 3.85
C LEU A 148 -7.22 8.37 4.24
N VAL A 149 -7.87 8.00 5.35
CA VAL A 149 -7.89 6.63 5.88
C VAL A 149 -9.19 5.93 5.52
N PRO A 150 -9.21 5.04 4.52
CA PRO A 150 -10.36 4.21 4.21
C PRO A 150 -10.48 3.01 5.15
N ASP A 151 -11.71 2.53 5.37
CA ASP A 151 -11.98 1.25 6.01
C ASP A 151 -11.74 0.11 5.02
N MET A 152 -10.86 -0.82 5.36
CA MET A 152 -10.47 -1.96 4.54
C MET A 152 -11.14 -3.27 5.01
N THR A 153 -12.05 -3.21 5.97
CA THR A 153 -12.65 -4.41 6.60
C THR A 153 -13.32 -5.33 5.57
N GLN A 154 -14.14 -4.77 4.68
CA GLN A 154 -14.83 -5.54 3.64
C GLN A 154 -13.83 -6.15 2.63
N PHE A 155 -12.81 -5.41 2.24
CA PHE A 155 -11.76 -5.90 1.35
C PHE A 155 -11.03 -7.12 1.93
N TYR A 156 -10.64 -7.04 3.21
CA TYR A 156 -9.97 -8.16 3.87
C TYR A 156 -10.91 -9.33 4.16
N LYS A 157 -12.20 -9.08 4.42
CA LYS A 157 -13.21 -10.13 4.53
C LYS A 157 -13.34 -10.93 3.23
N GLN A 158 -13.38 -10.24 2.09
CA GLN A 158 -13.40 -10.87 0.76
C GLN A 158 -12.11 -11.63 0.47
N TYR A 159 -10.95 -11.07 0.84
CA TYR A 159 -9.67 -11.75 0.70
C TYR A 159 -9.60 -13.02 1.55
N LYS A 160 -10.07 -12.98 2.79
CA LYS A 160 -10.15 -14.17 3.67
C LYS A 160 -11.07 -15.26 3.09
N ALA A 161 -12.14 -14.88 2.40
CA ALA A 161 -13.12 -15.83 1.86
C ALA A 161 -12.55 -16.75 0.78
N ILE A 162 -11.49 -16.35 0.06
CA ILE A 162 -10.81 -17.20 -0.91
C ILE A 162 -9.79 -18.16 -0.30
N GLU A 163 -9.63 -18.17 1.03
CA GLU A 163 -8.67 -19.02 1.74
C GLU A 163 -7.25 -18.92 1.14
N PRO A 164 -6.57 -17.74 1.26
CA PRO A 164 -5.33 -17.43 0.57
C PRO A 164 -4.11 -18.09 1.24
N PHE A 165 -4.10 -19.40 1.33
CA PHE A 165 -3.02 -20.22 1.88
C PHE A 165 -3.01 -21.59 1.17
N LEU A 166 -1.85 -22.24 1.19
CA LEU A 166 -1.68 -23.56 0.58
C LEU A 166 -2.55 -24.61 1.30
N GLN A 167 -3.35 -25.34 0.52
CA GLN A 167 -4.18 -26.44 1.00
C GLN A 167 -3.72 -27.73 0.31
N ALA A 168 -2.91 -28.50 1.02
CA ALA A 168 -2.39 -29.76 0.55
C ALA A 168 -2.16 -30.71 1.74
N GLU A 169 -2.25 -32.00 1.51
CA GLU A 169 -1.86 -33.00 2.48
C GLU A 169 -0.34 -32.95 2.71
N LYS A 170 0.09 -33.26 3.93
CA LYS A 170 1.52 -33.31 4.23
C LYS A 170 2.19 -34.36 3.36
N PRO A 171 3.35 -34.06 2.74
CA PRO A 171 4.13 -35.08 2.00
C PRO A 171 4.44 -36.28 2.88
N ALA A 172 4.39 -37.50 2.29
CA ALA A 172 4.61 -38.73 3.03
C ALA A 172 6.01 -38.85 3.67
N ASP A 173 6.99 -38.16 3.09
CA ASP A 173 8.37 -38.06 3.63
C ASP A 173 8.55 -36.99 4.67
N GLY A 174 7.50 -36.23 5.01
CA GLY A 174 7.52 -35.13 5.99
C GLY A 174 8.32 -33.91 5.56
N LYS A 175 8.78 -33.84 4.31
CA LYS A 175 9.52 -32.70 3.77
C LYS A 175 8.60 -31.62 3.19
N GLU A 176 9.18 -30.70 2.44
CA GLU A 176 8.46 -29.61 1.78
C GLU A 176 7.72 -30.06 0.52
N HIS A 177 6.69 -29.32 0.12
CA HIS A 177 6.02 -29.50 -1.17
C HIS A 177 6.93 -29.02 -2.30
N LEU A 178 7.38 -29.94 -3.15
CA LEU A 178 8.22 -29.62 -4.29
C LEU A 178 7.42 -28.92 -5.39
N GLN A 179 8.07 -28.00 -6.10
CA GLN A 179 7.50 -27.28 -7.24
C GLN A 179 8.57 -27.12 -8.33
N SER A 180 8.20 -27.39 -9.59
CA SER A 180 9.09 -27.12 -10.72
C SER A 180 9.29 -25.61 -10.92
N ARG A 181 10.38 -25.22 -11.60
CA ARG A 181 10.64 -23.83 -11.95
C ARG A 181 9.60 -23.27 -12.91
N GLU A 182 9.11 -24.13 -13.82
CA GLU A 182 8.07 -23.83 -14.80
C GLU A 182 6.73 -23.55 -14.09
N ASP A 183 6.35 -24.35 -13.12
CA ASP A 183 5.12 -24.14 -12.34
C ASP A 183 5.25 -22.92 -11.45
N ARG A 184 6.40 -22.72 -10.82
CA ARG A 184 6.65 -21.51 -10.04
C ARG A 184 6.48 -20.24 -10.88
N LYS A 185 6.94 -20.26 -12.14
CA LYS A 185 6.83 -19.14 -13.07
C LYS A 185 5.38 -18.78 -13.42
N LYS A 186 4.45 -19.72 -13.36
CA LYS A 186 3.01 -19.45 -13.56
C LYS A 186 2.43 -18.49 -12.54
N LEU A 187 3.06 -18.35 -11.39
CA LEU A 187 2.62 -17.46 -10.31
C LEU A 187 3.14 -16.01 -10.46
N ASP A 188 4.11 -15.78 -11.37
CA ASP A 188 4.67 -14.47 -11.62
C ASP A 188 3.61 -13.50 -12.14
N GLY A 189 3.64 -12.27 -11.64
CA GLY A 189 2.64 -11.25 -11.94
C GLY A 189 1.36 -11.37 -11.09
N MET A 190 1.30 -12.29 -10.13
CA MET A 190 0.17 -12.44 -9.21
C MET A 190 0.61 -12.42 -7.74
N TYR A 191 1.67 -13.15 -7.37
CA TYR A 191 2.11 -13.24 -5.97
C TYR A 191 2.71 -11.92 -5.45
N GLU A 192 3.17 -11.04 -6.34
CA GLU A 192 3.72 -9.73 -6.01
C GLU A 192 2.65 -8.71 -5.57
N CYS A 193 1.39 -9.11 -5.55
CA CYS A 193 0.31 -8.24 -5.10
C CYS A 193 0.48 -7.87 -3.62
N ILE A 194 0.48 -6.57 -3.35
CA ILE A 194 0.65 -5.98 -2.01
C ILE A 194 -0.66 -5.64 -1.30
N LEU A 195 -1.80 -6.06 -1.86
CA LEU A 195 -3.14 -5.83 -1.30
C LEU A 195 -3.46 -4.36 -1.00
N CYS A 196 -2.97 -3.43 -1.81
CA CYS A 196 -3.18 -1.99 -1.63
C CYS A 196 -4.58 -1.50 -1.98
N ALA A 197 -5.41 -2.33 -2.59
CA ALA A 197 -6.78 -2.06 -3.05
C ALA A 197 -6.91 -0.99 -4.16
N CYS A 198 -5.85 -0.41 -4.71
CA CYS A 198 -5.94 0.56 -5.81
C CYS A 198 -6.77 0.05 -6.98
N CYS A 199 -6.60 -1.20 -7.40
CA CYS A 199 -7.33 -1.82 -8.50
C CYS A 199 -8.80 -2.07 -8.16
N SER A 200 -9.13 -2.55 -6.96
CA SER A 200 -10.49 -2.80 -6.52
C SER A 200 -11.29 -1.51 -6.43
N THR A 201 -10.71 -0.48 -5.81
CA THR A 201 -11.35 0.83 -5.67
C THR A 201 -11.38 1.67 -6.96
N SER A 202 -10.71 1.25 -8.03
CA SER A 202 -10.84 1.84 -9.37
C SER A 202 -11.83 1.12 -10.27
N CYS A 203 -12.41 0.01 -9.81
CA CYS A 203 -13.30 -0.83 -10.63
C CYS A 203 -14.76 -0.43 -10.44
N PRO A 204 -15.46 0.08 -11.49
CA PRO A 204 -16.87 0.43 -11.39
C PRO A 204 -17.77 -0.74 -10.98
N SER A 205 -17.49 -1.94 -11.47
CA SER A 205 -18.23 -3.14 -11.05
C SER A 205 -18.10 -3.42 -9.56
N TYR A 206 -16.94 -3.12 -8.96
CA TYR A 206 -16.74 -3.25 -7.52
C TYR A 206 -17.53 -2.19 -6.75
N TRP A 207 -17.61 -0.98 -7.25
CA TRP A 207 -18.39 0.09 -6.61
C TRP A 207 -19.85 -0.26 -6.44
N TRP A 208 -20.44 -0.92 -7.44
CA TRP A 208 -21.88 -1.22 -7.47
C TRP A 208 -22.26 -2.57 -6.85
N ASN A 209 -21.31 -3.52 -6.74
CA ASN A 209 -21.62 -4.91 -6.42
C ASN A 209 -20.84 -5.47 -5.22
N GLN A 210 -20.33 -4.65 -4.33
CA GLN A 210 -19.60 -5.13 -3.15
C GLN A 210 -20.48 -5.99 -2.24
N ASP A 211 -21.70 -5.54 -1.99
CA ASP A 211 -22.66 -6.26 -1.14
C ASP A 211 -23.24 -7.49 -1.83
N ALA A 212 -23.30 -7.46 -3.16
CA ALA A 212 -23.77 -8.59 -3.95
C ALA A 212 -22.75 -9.73 -4.08
N GLY A 213 -21.57 -9.59 -3.43
CA GLY A 213 -20.55 -10.63 -3.38
C GLY A 213 -19.47 -10.55 -4.46
N TYR A 214 -19.40 -9.47 -5.26
CA TYR A 214 -18.30 -9.31 -6.21
C TYR A 214 -16.96 -9.12 -5.48
N LEU A 215 -16.03 -10.04 -5.73
CA LEU A 215 -14.76 -10.09 -5.01
C LEU A 215 -13.77 -8.99 -5.43
N GLY A 216 -13.95 -8.44 -6.63
CA GLY A 216 -13.06 -7.40 -7.14
C GLY A 216 -11.72 -7.92 -7.69
N PRO A 217 -10.99 -7.04 -8.42
CA PRO A 217 -9.81 -7.46 -9.18
C PRO A 217 -8.67 -8.04 -8.35
N ALA A 218 -8.36 -7.45 -7.19
CA ALA A 218 -7.25 -7.93 -6.35
C ALA A 218 -7.52 -9.33 -5.80
N VAL A 219 -8.73 -9.54 -5.28
CA VAL A 219 -9.11 -10.82 -4.66
C VAL A 219 -9.24 -11.91 -5.73
N LEU A 220 -9.82 -11.60 -6.90
CA LEU A 220 -9.90 -12.56 -8.02
C LEU A 220 -8.52 -12.94 -8.57
N MET A 221 -7.60 -11.99 -8.70
CA MET A 221 -6.22 -12.30 -9.08
C MET A 221 -5.54 -13.21 -8.04
N GLN A 222 -5.76 -12.96 -6.76
CA GLN A 222 -5.23 -13.81 -5.69
C GLN A 222 -5.93 -15.18 -5.63
N ALA A 223 -7.22 -15.28 -5.96
CA ALA A 223 -7.89 -16.57 -6.09
C ALA A 223 -7.25 -17.41 -7.21
N TYR A 224 -7.01 -16.80 -8.38
CA TYR A 224 -6.34 -17.49 -9.49
C TYR A 224 -4.89 -17.87 -9.14
N ARG A 225 -4.17 -17.04 -8.39
CA ARG A 225 -2.82 -17.39 -7.91
C ARG A 225 -2.80 -18.71 -7.15
N TRP A 226 -3.80 -19.00 -6.31
CA TRP A 226 -3.89 -20.24 -5.55
C TRP A 226 -4.40 -21.41 -6.40
N ILE A 227 -5.26 -21.18 -7.38
CA ILE A 227 -5.73 -22.18 -8.35
C ILE A 227 -4.58 -22.64 -9.27
N ALA A 228 -3.71 -21.70 -9.68
CA ALA A 228 -2.57 -21.96 -10.54
C ALA A 228 -1.35 -22.57 -9.80
N ASP A 229 -1.38 -22.69 -8.48
CA ASP A 229 -0.28 -23.23 -7.69
C ASP A 229 -0.30 -24.76 -7.76
N SER A 230 0.66 -25.37 -8.44
CA SER A 230 0.77 -26.83 -8.62
C SER A 230 0.89 -27.64 -7.31
N ARG A 231 1.17 -26.97 -6.20
CA ARG A 231 1.25 -27.60 -4.87
C ARG A 231 -0.12 -27.66 -4.18
N ASP A 232 -1.08 -26.85 -4.62
CA ASP A 232 -2.42 -26.79 -4.03
C ASP A 232 -3.29 -27.94 -4.58
N GLN A 233 -3.95 -28.67 -3.69
CA GLN A 233 -4.78 -29.84 -4.03
C GLN A 233 -6.27 -29.53 -4.03
N MET A 234 -6.66 -28.28 -3.74
CA MET A 234 -8.07 -27.88 -3.58
C MET A 234 -8.61 -27.07 -4.76
N THR A 235 -8.03 -27.22 -5.95
CA THR A 235 -8.42 -26.46 -7.15
C THR A 235 -9.93 -26.51 -7.41
N SER A 236 -10.54 -27.71 -7.45
CA SER A 236 -11.98 -27.89 -7.71
C SER A 236 -12.84 -27.18 -6.67
N LYS A 237 -12.49 -27.31 -5.38
CA LYS A 237 -13.20 -26.61 -4.29
C LYS A 237 -13.05 -25.11 -4.36
N ARG A 238 -11.90 -24.59 -4.81
CA ARG A 238 -11.69 -23.16 -5.03
C ARG A 238 -12.53 -22.64 -6.19
N LEU A 239 -12.63 -23.40 -7.28
CA LEU A 239 -13.48 -23.07 -8.43
C LEU A 239 -14.96 -23.06 -8.03
N GLU A 240 -15.43 -24.09 -7.30
CA GLU A 240 -16.81 -24.18 -6.80
C GLU A 240 -17.21 -22.93 -5.98
N LYS A 241 -16.34 -22.43 -5.10
CA LYS A 241 -16.60 -21.19 -4.32
C LYS A 241 -16.80 -19.96 -5.19
N LEU A 242 -16.27 -19.96 -6.41
CA LEU A 242 -16.37 -18.84 -7.35
C LEU A 242 -17.55 -18.99 -8.33
N GLN A 243 -18.23 -20.12 -8.31
CA GLN A 243 -19.29 -20.51 -9.26
C GLN A 243 -20.63 -19.80 -9.04
N ASN A 244 -20.63 -18.60 -8.49
CA ASN A 244 -21.85 -17.83 -8.36
C ASN A 244 -21.86 -16.63 -9.32
N PRO A 245 -23.05 -16.11 -9.72
CA PRO A 245 -23.16 -15.04 -10.71
C PRO A 245 -22.48 -13.73 -10.32
N PHE A 246 -22.18 -13.54 -9.04
CA PHE A 246 -21.70 -12.26 -8.51
C PHE A 246 -20.20 -12.24 -8.25
N SER A 247 -19.60 -13.34 -7.76
CA SER A 247 -18.20 -13.32 -7.30
C SER A 247 -17.20 -13.04 -8.41
N LEU A 248 -17.32 -13.70 -9.55
CA LEU A 248 -16.42 -13.59 -10.72
C LEU A 248 -17.05 -12.84 -11.87
N TYR A 249 -18.30 -13.16 -12.24
CA TYR A 249 -18.89 -12.78 -13.53
C TYR A 249 -19.34 -11.33 -13.61
N ARG A 250 -19.28 -10.55 -12.52
CA ARG A 250 -19.45 -9.09 -12.55
C ARG A 250 -18.22 -8.34 -13.10
N CYS A 251 -17.15 -9.07 -13.45
CA CYS A 251 -16.04 -8.47 -14.18
C CYS A 251 -16.43 -8.26 -15.66
N HIS A 252 -16.54 -7.00 -16.09
CA HIS A 252 -16.86 -6.59 -17.46
C HIS A 252 -15.61 -6.18 -18.27
N THR A 253 -14.41 -6.51 -17.81
CA THR A 253 -13.16 -6.31 -18.54
C THR A 253 -12.89 -4.83 -18.91
N ILE A 254 -13.08 -3.92 -17.94
CA ILE A 254 -12.93 -2.46 -18.13
C ILE A 254 -11.44 -2.04 -18.12
N PHE A 255 -10.54 -2.88 -17.60
CA PHE A 255 -9.08 -2.67 -17.51
C PHE A 255 -8.60 -1.55 -16.59
N ASN A 256 -9.45 -0.82 -15.88
CA ASN A 256 -9.00 0.17 -14.88
C ASN A 256 -8.07 -0.44 -13.83
N CYS A 257 -8.33 -1.68 -13.42
CA CYS A 257 -7.52 -2.41 -12.45
C CYS A 257 -6.06 -2.58 -12.90
N THR A 258 -5.84 -2.85 -14.18
CA THR A 258 -4.48 -3.02 -14.75
C THR A 258 -3.76 -1.68 -14.87
N LYS A 259 -4.47 -0.62 -15.31
CA LYS A 259 -3.89 0.72 -15.47
C LYS A 259 -3.45 1.35 -14.14
N THR A 260 -4.21 1.08 -13.06
CA THR A 260 -3.98 1.73 -11.77
C THR A 260 -3.05 0.96 -10.83
N CYS A 261 -2.62 -0.26 -11.21
CA CYS A 261 -1.79 -1.08 -10.33
C CYS A 261 -0.40 -0.46 -10.14
N PRO A 262 -0.01 -0.04 -8.91
CA PRO A 262 1.28 0.58 -8.66
C PRO A 262 2.45 -0.41 -8.77
N LYS A 263 2.18 -1.72 -8.82
CA LYS A 263 3.17 -2.78 -9.04
C LYS A 263 3.24 -3.23 -10.50
N GLY A 264 2.47 -2.62 -11.42
CA GLY A 264 2.45 -3.00 -12.83
C GLY A 264 1.86 -4.38 -13.11
N LEU A 265 1.08 -4.94 -12.17
CA LEU A 265 0.45 -6.25 -12.33
C LEU A 265 -0.76 -6.16 -13.27
N ASN A 266 -1.18 -7.32 -13.80
CA ASN A 266 -2.33 -7.41 -14.70
C ASN A 266 -3.48 -8.26 -14.11
N PRO A 267 -4.31 -7.72 -13.22
CA PRO A 267 -5.47 -8.44 -12.67
C PRO A 267 -6.44 -8.91 -13.74
N ALA A 268 -6.62 -8.14 -14.82
CA ALA A 268 -7.55 -8.50 -15.88
C ALA A 268 -7.14 -9.78 -16.62
N LYS A 269 -5.83 -9.99 -16.85
CA LYS A 269 -5.30 -11.23 -17.43
C LYS A 269 -5.58 -12.43 -16.53
N ALA A 270 -5.33 -12.30 -15.22
CA ALA A 270 -5.60 -13.36 -14.26
C ALA A 270 -7.10 -13.71 -14.18
N ILE A 271 -7.98 -12.69 -14.21
CA ILE A 271 -9.43 -12.92 -14.22
C ILE A 271 -9.88 -13.59 -15.53
N ALA A 272 -9.31 -13.24 -16.67
CA ALA A 272 -9.62 -13.89 -17.94
C ALA A 272 -9.21 -15.37 -17.91
N ALA A 273 -8.02 -15.70 -17.42
CA ALA A 273 -7.58 -17.07 -17.23
C ALA A 273 -8.51 -17.84 -16.26
N LEU A 274 -8.87 -17.21 -15.14
CA LEU A 274 -9.83 -17.81 -14.19
C LEU A 274 -11.19 -18.13 -14.84
N LYS A 275 -11.71 -17.24 -15.69
CA LYS A 275 -12.96 -17.48 -16.43
C LYS A 275 -12.82 -18.67 -17.42
N GLN A 276 -11.64 -18.82 -18.01
CA GLN A 276 -11.34 -19.95 -18.90
C GLN A 276 -11.34 -21.26 -18.11
N GLU A 277 -10.65 -21.34 -16.98
CA GLU A 277 -10.66 -22.52 -16.08
C GLU A 277 -12.10 -22.87 -15.67
N MET A 278 -12.92 -21.87 -15.30
CA MET A 278 -14.32 -22.07 -14.93
C MET A 278 -15.20 -22.59 -16.08
N SER A 279 -14.81 -22.37 -17.33
CA SER A 279 -15.58 -22.87 -18.50
C SER A 279 -15.19 -24.28 -18.91
N THR A 280 -14.04 -24.78 -18.42
CA THR A 280 -13.50 -26.11 -18.72
C THR A 280 -13.69 -27.12 -17.57
N ALA A 281 -14.01 -26.62 -16.38
CA ALA A 281 -14.29 -27.42 -15.18
C ALA A 281 -15.77 -27.82 -15.12
#